data_2f2379b8bf555ad09fc2e5d3dd53d818
#
_entry.id   2f2379b8bf555ad09fc2e5d3dd53d818
#
_cell.length_a   1.000
_cell.length_b   1.000
_cell.length_c   1.000
_cell.angle_alpha   90.00
_cell.angle_beta   90.00
_cell.angle_gamma   90.00
#
_symmetry.space_group_name_H-M   'P 1'
#
loop_
_entity.id
_entity.type
_entity.pdbx_description
1 polymer ?
#
loop_
_entity_poly.entity_id
_entity_poly.type
_entity_poly.pdbx_seq_one_letter_code
_entity_poly.pdbx_strand_id
1 'polypeptide(L)'
;MRKTQFYQRLAFAFTIPTITETVRGQRLELCIGGVRNYSDLNLYRATKGIEKFSVFVGWRVHVCSNQVLTGEGLKYNMEVTNISELYRNVLELFHSFNPAKEIHLMQTLTDTSLSETQFAQIVGRMRMYQALSPARQKAVPRLLITDSQINSVCRDYYHNEVFGAKDNAISMFDFHNLLTQANKGSYIDTYLQRAVNATEVSVGLNNVLQGIDNKYAWFLG
;
A
#
# COMPACT_ATOMS: atom_id res chain seq x y z
N MET A 1 -26.65 17.53 -20.99
CA MET A 1 -25.20 17.31 -21.20
C MET A 1 -24.81 16.02 -20.48
N ARG A 2 -24.52 14.92 -21.19
CA ARG A 2 -24.04 13.70 -20.54
C ARG A 2 -22.63 13.97 -20.02
N LYS A 3 -22.45 14.04 -18.70
CA LYS A 3 -21.13 14.09 -18.08
C LYS A 3 -20.47 12.74 -18.36
N THR A 4 -19.43 12.73 -19.16
CA THR A 4 -18.68 11.53 -19.47
C THR A 4 -17.97 11.04 -18.20
N GLN A 5 -17.81 9.72 -18.04
CA GLN A 5 -17.18 9.10 -16.87
C GLN A 5 -15.78 9.68 -16.51
N PHE A 6 -15.09 10.28 -17.46
CA PHE A 6 -13.78 10.89 -17.29
C PHE A 6 -13.72 12.07 -16.30
N TYR A 7 -14.82 12.77 -16.07
CA TYR A 7 -14.87 13.91 -15.15
C TYR A 7 -15.13 13.51 -13.69
N GLN A 8 -15.26 12.22 -13.41
CA GLN A 8 -15.75 11.75 -12.12
C GLN A 8 -14.66 11.08 -11.27
N ARG A 9 -13.53 10.72 -11.87
CA ARG A 9 -12.37 10.15 -11.18
C ARG A 9 -11.20 11.12 -11.30
N LEU A 10 -10.69 11.55 -10.16
CA LEU A 10 -9.48 12.35 -10.08
C LEU A 10 -8.52 11.66 -9.11
N ALA A 11 -7.31 11.41 -9.56
CA ALA A 11 -6.21 11.05 -8.70
C ALA A 11 -5.03 11.97 -9.00
N PHE A 12 -4.34 12.38 -7.96
CA PHE A 12 -3.11 13.15 -8.07
C PHE A 12 -2.12 12.72 -7.00
N ALA A 13 -0.85 12.85 -7.32
CA ALA A 13 0.24 12.68 -6.37
C ALA A 13 1.35 13.65 -6.72
N PHE A 14 1.86 14.33 -5.71
CA PHE A 14 3.00 15.25 -5.82
C PHE A 14 4.12 14.71 -4.95
N THR A 15 5.34 14.72 -5.47
CA THR A 15 6.55 14.47 -4.68
C THR A 15 7.14 15.79 -4.20
N ILE A 16 7.72 15.77 -3.01
CA ILE A 16 8.47 16.88 -2.44
C ILE A 16 9.96 16.53 -2.57
N PRO A 17 10.63 16.98 -3.64
CA PRO A 17 11.98 16.50 -3.99
C PRO A 17 13.06 16.95 -3.01
N THR A 18 12.75 17.90 -2.12
CA THR A 18 13.65 18.38 -1.07
C THR A 18 13.59 17.53 0.20
N ILE A 19 12.59 16.68 0.35
CA ILE A 19 12.44 15.77 1.49
C ILE A 19 12.67 14.35 0.98
N THR A 20 13.90 13.88 1.16
CA THR A 20 14.33 12.57 0.64
C THR A 20 15.08 11.79 1.70
N GLU A 21 14.94 10.48 1.62
CA GLU A 21 15.64 9.51 2.46
C GLU A 21 16.19 8.38 1.61
N THR A 22 17.06 7.56 2.18
CA THR A 22 17.61 6.40 1.50
C THR A 22 17.41 5.16 2.35
N VAL A 23 16.78 4.15 1.76
CA VAL A 23 16.60 2.81 2.36
C VAL A 23 17.18 1.79 1.42
N ARG A 24 18.14 0.99 1.86
CA ARG A 24 18.82 -0.04 1.06
C ARG A 24 19.31 0.47 -0.31
N GLY A 25 19.91 1.66 -0.32
CA GLY A 25 20.40 2.28 -1.56
C GLY A 25 19.31 2.81 -2.49
N GLN A 26 18.05 2.67 -2.13
CA GLN A 26 16.93 3.23 -2.88
C GLN A 26 16.56 4.61 -2.33
N ARG A 27 16.52 5.61 -3.20
CA ARG A 27 16.05 6.95 -2.85
C ARG A 27 14.52 6.95 -2.71
N LEU A 28 14.04 7.44 -1.58
CA LEU A 28 12.64 7.68 -1.29
C LEU A 28 12.39 9.19 -1.26
N GLU A 29 11.27 9.61 -1.82
CA GLU A 29 10.81 11.01 -1.84
C GLU A 29 9.48 11.09 -1.11
N LEU A 30 9.32 12.07 -0.23
CA LEU A 30 8.04 12.30 0.42
C LEU A 30 6.99 12.66 -0.64
N CYS A 31 5.85 12.03 -0.59
CA CYS A 31 4.76 12.32 -1.51
C CYS A 31 3.44 12.55 -0.78
N ILE A 32 2.63 13.43 -1.35
CA ILE A 32 1.28 13.73 -0.92
C ILE A 32 0.34 13.58 -2.10
N GLY A 33 -0.85 13.06 -1.88
CA GLY A 33 -1.79 12.91 -2.97
C GLY A 33 -3.20 12.66 -2.50
N GLY A 34 -4.08 12.48 -3.47
CA GLY A 34 -5.47 12.21 -3.19
C GLY A 34 -6.19 11.54 -4.34
N VAL A 35 -7.28 10.91 -4.00
CA VAL A 35 -8.22 10.28 -4.92
C VAL A 35 -9.61 10.80 -4.59
N ARG A 36 -10.28 11.35 -5.59
CA ARG A 36 -11.73 11.56 -5.52
C ARG A 36 -12.39 10.22 -5.79
N ASN A 37 -12.98 9.65 -4.75
CA ASN A 37 -13.60 8.34 -4.85
C ASN A 37 -14.87 8.41 -5.68
N TYR A 38 -14.93 7.51 -6.66
CA TYR A 38 -16.11 7.27 -7.45
C TYR A 38 -16.97 6.24 -6.72
N SER A 39 -17.68 6.65 -5.69
CA SER A 39 -18.72 5.82 -5.10
C SER A 39 -20.08 6.16 -5.71
N ASP A 40 -21.01 5.22 -5.73
CA ASP A 40 -22.40 5.45 -6.14
C ASP A 40 -23.02 6.66 -5.44
N LEU A 41 -22.53 7.00 -4.27
CA LEU A 41 -22.94 8.16 -3.48
C LEU A 41 -22.55 9.50 -4.12
N ASN A 42 -21.41 9.59 -4.81
CA ASN A 42 -20.99 10.81 -5.50
C ASN A 42 -21.75 11.03 -6.82
N LEU A 43 -22.24 9.97 -7.44
CA LEU A 43 -23.04 10.05 -8.67
C LEU A 43 -24.45 10.57 -8.44
N TYR A 44 -25.09 10.11 -7.38
CA TYR A 44 -26.53 10.31 -7.16
C TYR A 44 -26.83 11.34 -6.04
N ARG A 45 -25.84 11.76 -5.27
CA ARG A 45 -25.97 12.77 -4.22
C ARG A 45 -25.48 14.16 -4.60
N ALA A 46 -25.32 14.45 -5.88
CA ALA A 46 -24.98 15.80 -6.36
C ALA A 46 -25.91 16.93 -5.82
N THR A 47 -27.08 16.56 -5.31
CA THR A 47 -28.02 17.45 -4.68
C THR A 47 -27.65 17.92 -3.27
N LYS A 48 -26.67 17.29 -2.60
CA LYS A 48 -26.26 17.65 -1.22
C LYS A 48 -24.86 18.30 -1.13
N GLY A 49 -24.16 18.46 -2.26
CA GLY A 49 -22.82 19.10 -2.25
C GLY A 49 -21.74 18.37 -1.46
N ILE A 50 -21.96 17.08 -1.09
CA ILE A 50 -20.99 16.28 -0.34
C ILE A 50 -20.21 15.42 -1.32
N GLU A 51 -18.89 15.50 -1.27
CA GLU A 51 -17.99 14.66 -2.07
C GLU A 51 -17.10 13.80 -1.18
N LYS A 52 -16.69 12.63 -1.69
CA LYS A 52 -15.78 11.74 -0.99
C LYS A 52 -14.39 11.79 -1.59
N PHE A 53 -13.41 12.06 -0.71
CA PHE A 53 -12.00 12.06 -1.03
C PHE A 53 -11.25 11.10 -0.12
N SER A 54 -10.18 10.51 -0.65
CA SER A 54 -9.14 9.89 0.14
C SER A 54 -7.86 10.67 -0.11
N VAL A 55 -7.15 11.06 0.95
CA VAL A 55 -5.87 11.76 0.86
C VAL A 55 -4.80 10.98 1.59
N PHE A 56 -3.57 11.06 1.11
CA PHE A 56 -2.45 10.34 1.69
C PHE A 56 -1.19 11.20 1.74
N VAL A 57 -0.36 10.90 2.72
CA VAL A 57 1.05 11.29 2.82
C VAL A 57 1.85 10.00 3.01
N GLY A 58 2.97 9.87 2.34
CA GLY A 58 3.80 8.68 2.43
C GLY A 58 5.08 8.85 1.62
N TRP A 59 5.76 7.74 1.36
CA TRP A 59 7.01 7.75 0.61
C TRP A 59 6.83 7.11 -0.76
N ARG A 60 7.55 7.63 -1.73
CA ARG A 60 7.63 7.10 -3.08
C ARG A 60 9.05 6.66 -3.37
N VAL A 61 9.23 5.41 -3.77
CA VAL A 61 10.52 4.91 -4.25
C VAL A 61 10.79 5.48 -5.64
N HIS A 62 11.89 6.20 -5.78
CA HIS A 62 12.19 6.97 -7.00
C HIS A 62 12.27 6.09 -8.25
N VAL A 63 13.00 4.98 -8.19
CA VAL A 63 13.29 4.11 -9.35
C VAL A 63 12.05 3.44 -9.94
N CYS A 64 11.13 2.98 -9.09
CA CYS A 64 9.97 2.18 -9.53
C CYS A 64 8.64 2.90 -9.33
N SER A 65 8.63 4.08 -8.71
CA SER A 65 7.40 4.80 -8.34
C SER A 65 6.47 4.01 -7.41
N ASN A 66 6.97 3.00 -6.69
CA ASN A 66 6.22 2.31 -5.67
C ASN A 66 5.92 3.26 -4.52
N GLN A 67 4.71 3.15 -3.96
CA GLN A 67 4.32 3.97 -2.82
C GLN A 67 4.35 3.13 -1.55
N VAL A 68 5.01 3.66 -0.53
CA VAL A 68 4.99 3.16 0.83
C VAL A 68 3.97 4.00 1.59
N LEU A 69 2.87 3.39 1.94
CA LEU A 69 1.77 4.02 2.67
C LEU A 69 1.45 3.22 3.93
N THR A 70 1.26 3.93 5.03
CA THR A 70 0.74 3.34 6.27
C THR A 70 -0.66 3.83 6.55
N GLY A 71 -1.34 3.20 7.51
CA GLY A 71 -2.65 3.65 7.94
C GLY A 71 -2.63 5.05 8.56
N GLU A 72 -1.51 5.45 9.18
CA GLU A 72 -1.32 6.79 9.74
C GLU A 72 -1.22 7.86 8.65
N GLY A 73 -0.65 7.52 7.50
CA GLY A 73 -0.51 8.39 6.34
C GLY A 73 -1.75 8.44 5.43
N LEU A 74 -2.89 7.85 5.80
CA LEU A 74 -4.07 7.77 4.95
C LEU A 74 -5.34 8.21 5.68
N LYS A 75 -6.00 9.26 5.17
CA LYS A 75 -7.41 9.57 5.49
C LYS A 75 -8.28 9.04 4.34
N TYR A 76 -9.05 7.99 4.62
CA TYR A 76 -9.84 7.28 3.62
C TYR A 76 -11.32 7.68 3.65
N ASN A 77 -11.92 7.89 2.47
CA ASN A 77 -13.36 8.19 2.29
C ASN A 77 -13.88 9.37 3.13
N MET A 78 -13.10 10.44 3.23
CA MET A 78 -13.57 11.66 3.89
C MET A 78 -14.73 12.27 3.11
N GLU A 79 -15.79 12.64 3.81
CA GLU A 79 -16.86 13.45 3.26
C GLU A 79 -16.50 14.93 3.43
N VAL A 80 -16.48 15.68 2.32
CA VAL A 80 -16.18 17.12 2.29
C VAL A 80 -17.28 17.87 1.56
N THR A 81 -17.62 19.05 2.07
CA THR A 81 -18.66 19.91 1.49
C THR A 81 -18.08 21.03 0.64
N ASN A 82 -16.80 21.37 0.87
CA ASN A 82 -16.13 22.46 0.16
C ASN A 82 -14.61 22.25 0.14
N ILE A 83 -13.94 23.04 -0.69
CA ILE A 83 -12.48 22.96 -0.89
C ILE A 83 -11.69 23.34 0.37
N SER A 84 -12.18 24.26 1.19
CA SER A 84 -11.51 24.67 2.42
C SER A 84 -11.47 23.54 3.45
N GLU A 85 -12.53 22.75 3.53
CA GLU A 85 -12.58 21.55 4.38
C GLU A 85 -11.61 20.46 3.89
N LEU A 86 -11.55 20.23 2.56
CA LEU A 86 -10.57 19.32 1.98
C LEU A 86 -9.14 19.77 2.31
N TYR A 87 -8.84 21.06 2.09
CA TYR A 87 -7.52 21.62 2.38
C TYR A 87 -7.12 21.47 3.85
N ARG A 88 -8.03 21.78 4.77
CA ARG A 88 -7.79 21.58 6.22
C ARG A 88 -7.47 20.13 6.54
N ASN A 89 -8.23 19.18 6.02
CA ASN A 89 -7.98 17.74 6.24
C ASN A 89 -6.63 17.29 5.70
N VAL A 90 -6.20 17.83 4.55
CA VAL A 90 -4.87 17.55 3.97
C VAL A 90 -3.77 18.10 4.89
N LEU A 91 -3.90 19.33 5.36
CA LEU A 91 -2.93 19.94 6.28
C LEU A 91 -2.85 19.19 7.61
N GLU A 92 -3.98 18.82 8.20
CA GLU A 92 -4.03 18.03 9.42
C GLU A 92 -3.29 16.68 9.26
N LEU A 93 -3.52 15.98 8.14
CA LEU A 93 -2.82 14.74 7.84
C LEU A 93 -1.31 14.97 7.70
N PHE A 94 -0.92 16.01 6.98
CA PHE A 94 0.49 16.34 6.79
C PHE A 94 1.19 16.68 8.12
N HIS A 95 0.54 17.45 9.00
CA HIS A 95 1.09 17.81 10.31
C HIS A 95 1.15 16.62 11.29
N SER A 96 0.21 15.68 11.18
CA SER A 96 0.20 14.48 12.05
C SER A 96 1.13 13.38 11.56
N PHE A 97 1.55 13.42 10.30
CA PHE A 97 2.42 12.41 9.70
C PHE A 97 3.84 12.51 10.26
N ASN A 98 4.41 11.37 10.65
CA ASN A 98 5.79 11.30 11.13
C ASN A 98 6.68 10.60 10.09
N PRO A 99 7.39 11.37 9.23
CA PRO A 99 8.23 10.82 8.18
C PRO A 99 9.34 9.89 8.72
N ALA A 100 9.97 10.27 9.84
CA ALA A 100 11.08 9.52 10.43
C ALA A 100 10.63 8.14 10.93
N LYS A 101 9.42 8.06 11.54
CA LYS A 101 8.84 6.80 11.99
C LYS A 101 8.65 5.84 10.82
N GLU A 102 8.15 6.33 9.69
CA GLU A 102 7.92 5.50 8.51
C GLU A 102 9.21 5.04 7.85
N ILE A 103 10.22 5.90 7.78
CA ILE A 103 11.55 5.53 7.29
C ILE A 103 12.17 4.47 8.20
N HIS A 104 12.10 4.64 9.51
CA HIS A 104 12.58 3.64 10.45
C HIS A 104 11.87 2.29 10.24
N LEU A 105 10.56 2.30 10.05
CA LEU A 105 9.79 1.10 9.72
C LEU A 105 10.31 0.43 8.45
N MET A 106 10.57 1.19 7.39
CA MET A 106 11.14 0.63 6.15
C MET A 106 12.56 0.11 6.34
N GLN A 107 13.37 0.75 7.17
CA GLN A 107 14.71 0.27 7.51
C GLN A 107 14.66 -1.10 8.21
N THR A 108 13.73 -1.31 9.15
CA THR A 108 13.59 -2.62 9.81
C THR A 108 13.27 -3.77 8.84
N LEU A 109 12.61 -3.47 7.71
CA LEU A 109 12.36 -4.48 6.68
C LEU A 109 13.63 -4.86 5.90
N THR A 110 14.70 -4.09 5.99
CA THR A 110 15.97 -4.45 5.33
C THR A 110 16.75 -5.50 6.09
N ASP A 111 16.52 -5.64 7.39
CA ASP A 111 17.28 -6.51 8.29
C ASP A 111 16.81 -7.97 8.25
N THR A 112 15.66 -8.22 7.64
CA THR A 112 15.06 -9.56 7.53
C THR A 112 15.05 -10.02 6.09
N SER A 113 15.47 -11.25 5.85
CA SER A 113 15.42 -11.90 4.54
C SER A 113 14.51 -13.12 4.58
N LEU A 114 13.82 -13.35 3.47
CA LEU A 114 13.03 -14.54 3.19
C LEU A 114 13.84 -15.48 2.30
N SER A 115 13.98 -16.75 2.67
CA SER A 115 14.42 -17.78 1.75
C SER A 115 13.33 -18.04 0.69
N GLU A 116 13.71 -18.68 -0.42
CA GLU A 116 12.74 -19.09 -1.46
C GLU A 116 11.62 -19.97 -0.88
N THR A 117 11.94 -20.87 0.06
CA THR A 117 10.94 -21.71 0.72
C THR A 117 9.95 -20.89 1.53
N GLN A 118 10.41 -19.90 2.31
CA GLN A 118 9.54 -19.01 3.07
C GLN A 118 8.71 -18.14 2.14
N PHE A 119 9.29 -17.61 1.07
CA PHE A 119 8.57 -16.88 0.05
C PHE A 119 7.46 -17.73 -0.59
N ALA A 120 7.78 -18.95 -1.04
CA ALA A 120 6.79 -19.87 -1.62
C ALA A 120 5.66 -20.21 -0.64
N GLN A 121 5.98 -20.39 0.64
CA GLN A 121 4.99 -20.63 1.70
C GLN A 121 4.05 -19.45 1.88
N ILE A 122 4.59 -18.22 1.98
CA ILE A 122 3.81 -17.00 2.09
C ILE A 122 2.87 -16.85 0.89
N VAL A 123 3.38 -17.00 -0.32
CA VAL A 123 2.61 -16.89 -1.56
C VAL A 123 1.52 -17.97 -1.63
N GLY A 124 1.84 -19.20 -1.26
CA GLY A 124 0.86 -20.29 -1.15
C GLY A 124 -0.26 -19.97 -0.17
N ARG A 125 0.07 -19.43 1.00
CA ARG A 125 -0.91 -18.99 2.00
C ARG A 125 -1.74 -17.78 1.52
N MET A 126 -1.15 -16.84 0.79
CA MET A 126 -1.90 -15.75 0.17
C MET A 126 -2.97 -16.26 -0.81
N ARG A 127 -2.67 -17.30 -1.59
CA ARG A 127 -3.67 -17.96 -2.44
C ARG A 127 -4.73 -18.70 -1.65
N MET A 128 -4.33 -19.46 -0.63
CA MET A 128 -5.26 -20.17 0.25
C MET A 128 -6.21 -19.20 0.96
N TYR A 129 -5.74 -18.00 1.35
CA TYR A 129 -6.56 -16.95 1.96
C TYR A 129 -7.78 -16.62 1.12
N GLN A 130 -7.64 -16.54 -0.20
CA GLN A 130 -8.76 -16.20 -1.11
C GLN A 130 -9.82 -17.30 -1.17
N ALA A 131 -9.44 -18.54 -0.91
CA ALA A 131 -10.35 -19.70 -0.86
C ALA A 131 -11.01 -19.90 0.53
N LEU A 132 -10.59 -19.12 1.55
CA LEU A 132 -11.19 -19.23 2.88
C LEU A 132 -12.64 -18.73 2.89
N SER A 133 -13.49 -19.38 3.69
CA SER A 133 -14.81 -18.84 3.99
C SER A 133 -14.72 -17.48 4.70
N PRO A 134 -15.73 -16.60 4.57
CA PRO A 134 -15.72 -15.28 5.23
C PRO A 134 -15.47 -15.34 6.75
N ALA A 135 -15.96 -16.39 7.43
CA ALA A 135 -15.72 -16.57 8.86
C ALA A 135 -14.23 -16.85 9.15
N ARG A 136 -13.57 -17.69 8.33
CA ARG A 136 -12.15 -17.99 8.48
C ARG A 136 -11.28 -16.80 8.09
N GLN A 137 -11.65 -16.03 7.06
CA GLN A 137 -10.93 -14.81 6.69
C GLN A 137 -10.90 -13.78 7.82
N LYS A 138 -11.98 -13.69 8.63
CA LYS A 138 -12.01 -12.79 9.80
C LYS A 138 -11.09 -13.22 10.94
N ALA A 139 -10.70 -14.48 10.99
CA ALA A 139 -9.83 -15.04 12.04
C ALA A 139 -8.33 -14.86 11.73
N VAL A 140 -7.97 -14.38 10.54
CA VAL A 140 -6.60 -14.15 10.09
C VAL A 140 -6.43 -12.70 9.63
N PRO A 141 -5.21 -12.17 9.56
CA PRO A 141 -4.98 -10.81 9.09
C PRO A 141 -5.52 -10.58 7.68
N ARG A 142 -6.12 -9.43 7.49
CA ARG A 142 -6.73 -9.06 6.22
C ARG A 142 -5.70 -9.01 5.09
N LEU A 143 -6.05 -9.58 3.94
CA LEU A 143 -5.25 -9.55 2.73
C LEU A 143 -6.07 -9.00 1.56
N LEU A 144 -5.54 -7.99 0.87
CA LEU A 144 -6.24 -7.31 -0.24
C LEU A 144 -5.62 -7.57 -1.62
N ILE A 145 -4.63 -8.45 -1.72
CA ILE A 145 -4.00 -8.83 -2.98
C ILE A 145 -4.92 -9.79 -3.77
N THR A 146 -4.94 -9.67 -5.10
CA THR A 146 -5.70 -10.56 -6.00
C THR A 146 -4.81 -11.67 -6.56
N ASP A 147 -5.42 -12.72 -7.13
CA ASP A 147 -4.68 -13.81 -7.77
C ASP A 147 -3.75 -13.34 -8.88
N SER A 148 -4.20 -12.41 -9.72
CA SER A 148 -3.37 -11.84 -10.78
C SER A 148 -2.17 -11.07 -10.22
N GLN A 149 -2.35 -10.39 -9.09
CA GLN A 149 -1.28 -9.69 -8.39
C GLN A 149 -0.30 -10.67 -7.73
N ILE A 150 -0.80 -11.76 -7.13
CA ILE A 150 0.06 -12.83 -6.59
C ILE A 150 0.93 -13.42 -7.72
N ASN A 151 0.35 -13.68 -8.90
CA ASN A 151 1.10 -14.15 -10.05
C ASN A 151 2.19 -13.15 -10.48
N SER A 152 1.90 -11.84 -10.43
CA SER A 152 2.89 -10.81 -10.71
C SER A 152 4.02 -10.80 -9.69
N VAL A 153 3.71 -10.95 -8.40
CA VAL A 153 4.71 -11.07 -7.32
C VAL A 153 5.63 -12.27 -7.54
N CYS A 154 5.06 -13.45 -7.91
CA CYS A 154 5.86 -14.64 -8.21
C CYS A 154 6.78 -14.43 -9.41
N ARG A 155 6.27 -13.85 -10.50
CA ARG A 155 7.07 -13.56 -11.68
C ARG A 155 8.19 -12.59 -11.36
N ASP A 156 7.87 -11.50 -10.66
CA ASP A 156 8.81 -10.44 -10.34
C ASP A 156 9.86 -10.90 -9.30
N TYR A 157 9.55 -11.90 -8.47
CA TYR A 157 10.54 -12.56 -7.61
C TYR A 157 11.74 -13.09 -8.40
N TYR A 158 11.50 -13.71 -9.56
CA TYR A 158 12.56 -14.29 -10.39
C TYR A 158 13.14 -13.32 -11.43
N HIS A 159 12.38 -12.33 -11.87
CA HIS A 159 12.71 -11.55 -13.07
C HIS A 159 12.87 -10.04 -12.82
N ASN A 160 12.55 -9.53 -11.62
CA ASN A 160 12.76 -8.11 -11.34
C ASN A 160 14.22 -7.85 -10.98
N GLU A 161 14.90 -7.07 -11.81
CA GLU A 161 16.35 -6.78 -11.63
C GLU A 161 16.64 -5.96 -10.36
N VAL A 162 15.67 -5.15 -9.91
CA VAL A 162 15.85 -4.23 -8.78
C VAL A 162 15.46 -4.88 -7.45
N PHE A 163 14.28 -5.52 -7.39
CA PHE A 163 13.67 -6.06 -6.17
C PHE A 163 13.47 -7.57 -6.18
N GLY A 164 13.89 -8.26 -7.24
CA GLY A 164 13.80 -9.71 -7.30
C GLY A 164 14.79 -10.40 -6.37
N ALA A 165 14.62 -11.71 -6.24
CA ALA A 165 15.50 -12.53 -5.40
C ALA A 165 16.95 -12.50 -5.88
N LYS A 166 17.87 -12.49 -4.93
CA LYS A 166 19.30 -12.65 -5.15
C LYS A 166 19.77 -13.84 -4.30
N ASP A 167 20.48 -14.77 -4.91
CA ASP A 167 20.97 -15.97 -4.25
C ASP A 167 19.84 -16.76 -3.54
N ASN A 168 18.68 -16.90 -4.20
CA ASN A 168 17.49 -17.57 -3.67
C ASN A 168 16.92 -16.95 -2.37
N ALA A 169 17.20 -15.70 -2.13
CA ALA A 169 16.65 -14.95 -0.98
C ALA A 169 16.16 -13.56 -1.41
N ILE A 170 15.24 -13.02 -0.65
CA ILE A 170 14.71 -11.66 -0.86
C ILE A 170 14.60 -10.95 0.48
N SER A 171 15.00 -9.68 0.56
CA SER A 171 14.75 -8.92 1.78
C SER A 171 13.26 -8.64 1.96
N MET A 172 12.80 -8.45 3.18
CA MET A 172 11.41 -8.06 3.45
C MET A 172 11.08 -6.70 2.81
N PHE A 173 12.06 -5.80 2.69
CA PHE A 173 11.89 -4.53 1.97
C PHE A 173 11.66 -4.75 0.46
N ASP A 174 12.43 -5.65 -0.18
CA ASP A 174 12.22 -5.96 -1.58
C ASP A 174 10.89 -6.71 -1.80
N PHE A 175 10.53 -7.63 -0.89
CA PHE A 175 9.22 -8.29 -0.90
C PHE A 175 8.06 -7.26 -0.82
N HIS A 176 8.16 -6.26 0.06
CA HIS A 176 7.21 -5.14 0.11
C HIS A 176 7.13 -4.41 -1.25
N ASN A 177 8.28 -4.18 -1.89
CA ASN A 177 8.32 -3.54 -3.20
C ASN A 177 7.66 -4.40 -4.29
N LEU A 178 7.77 -5.74 -4.24
CA LEU A 178 7.03 -6.62 -5.15
C LEU A 178 5.51 -6.52 -4.94
N LEU A 179 5.04 -6.47 -3.70
CA LEU A 179 3.61 -6.30 -3.40
C LEU A 179 3.08 -4.95 -3.91
N THR A 180 3.81 -3.87 -3.68
CA THR A 180 3.42 -2.53 -4.14
C THR A 180 3.54 -2.36 -5.65
N GLN A 181 4.50 -3.02 -6.30
CA GLN A 181 4.60 -3.10 -7.74
C GLN A 181 3.38 -3.80 -8.36
N ALA A 182 2.98 -4.94 -7.82
CA ALA A 182 1.78 -5.67 -8.24
C ALA A 182 0.50 -4.83 -8.04
N ASN A 183 0.46 -3.97 -7.00
CA ASN A 183 -0.66 -3.10 -6.72
C ASN A 183 -0.90 -2.02 -7.79
N LYS A 184 0.09 -1.66 -8.61
CA LYS A 184 -0.07 -0.67 -9.69
C LYS A 184 -1.14 -1.05 -10.71
N GLY A 185 -1.44 -2.33 -10.86
CA GLY A 185 -2.56 -2.82 -11.67
C GLY A 185 -3.93 -2.69 -11.02
N SER A 186 -4.03 -2.13 -9.81
CA SER A 186 -5.31 -1.97 -9.12
C SER A 186 -6.14 -0.82 -9.66
N TYR A 187 -7.47 -0.96 -9.55
CA TYR A 187 -8.37 0.18 -9.76
C TYR A 187 -8.07 1.27 -8.73
N ILE A 188 -8.19 2.51 -9.17
CA ILE A 188 -7.88 3.71 -8.37
C ILE A 188 -8.62 3.73 -7.02
N ASP A 189 -9.86 3.24 -6.98
CA ASP A 189 -10.69 3.21 -5.79
C ASP A 189 -10.18 2.25 -4.70
N THR A 190 -9.38 1.25 -5.08
CA THR A 190 -8.82 0.24 -4.16
C THR A 190 -7.32 0.38 -3.97
N TYR A 191 -6.66 1.18 -4.81
CA TYR A 191 -5.21 1.31 -4.85
C TYR A 191 -4.61 1.70 -3.50
N LEU A 192 -5.13 2.76 -2.86
CA LEU A 192 -4.60 3.27 -1.59
C LEU A 192 -4.75 2.26 -0.44
N GLN A 193 -5.91 1.60 -0.33
CA GLN A 193 -6.13 0.57 0.68
C GLN A 193 -5.19 -0.62 0.50
N ARG A 194 -4.95 -1.03 -0.76
CA ARG A 194 -4.03 -2.12 -1.06
C ARG A 194 -2.58 -1.74 -0.81
N ALA A 195 -2.20 -0.48 -1.04
CA ALA A 195 -0.86 0.00 -0.72
C ALA A 195 -0.60 -0.04 0.79
N VAL A 196 -1.55 0.44 1.60
CA VAL A 196 -1.49 0.33 3.06
C VAL A 196 -1.44 -1.14 3.49
N ASN A 197 -2.29 -2.00 2.92
CA ASN A 197 -2.31 -3.42 3.26
C ASN A 197 -1.00 -4.14 2.89
N ALA A 198 -0.35 -3.77 1.78
CA ALA A 198 0.98 -4.31 1.43
C ALA A 198 2.01 -3.98 2.50
N THR A 199 1.98 -2.75 3.04
CA THR A 199 2.85 -2.35 4.16
C THR A 199 2.51 -3.13 5.43
N GLU A 200 1.23 -3.23 5.80
CA GLU A 200 0.79 -3.99 6.98
C GLU A 200 1.21 -5.47 6.91
N VAL A 201 1.06 -6.10 5.75
CA VAL A 201 1.46 -7.51 5.53
C VAL A 201 2.97 -7.66 5.67
N SER A 202 3.75 -6.80 5.03
CA SER A 202 5.22 -6.88 5.07
C SER A 202 5.75 -6.66 6.49
N VAL A 203 5.24 -5.64 7.19
CA VAL A 203 5.61 -5.35 8.58
C VAL A 203 5.17 -6.47 9.52
N GLY A 204 3.96 -6.98 9.35
CA GLY A 204 3.45 -8.07 10.17
C GLY A 204 4.24 -9.36 9.99
N LEU A 205 4.61 -9.73 8.76
CA LEU A 205 5.49 -10.88 8.50
C LEU A 205 6.89 -10.67 9.09
N ASN A 206 7.44 -9.45 8.95
CA ASN A 206 8.72 -9.08 9.54
C ASN A 206 8.71 -9.26 11.07
N ASN A 207 7.65 -8.79 11.73
CA ASN A 207 7.50 -8.93 13.17
C ASN A 207 7.46 -10.40 13.63
N VAL A 208 6.76 -11.27 12.87
CA VAL A 208 6.74 -12.71 13.17
C VAL A 208 8.13 -13.32 13.03
N LEU A 209 8.85 -13.00 11.95
CA LEU A 209 10.20 -13.53 11.71
C LEU A 209 11.21 -13.05 12.75
N GLN A 210 11.01 -11.85 13.30
CA GLN A 210 11.82 -11.30 14.39
C GLN A 210 11.36 -11.73 15.79
N GLY A 211 10.26 -12.50 15.90
CA GLY A 211 9.70 -12.94 17.18
C GLY A 211 9.04 -11.82 18.01
N ILE A 212 8.66 -10.70 17.39
CA ILE A 212 8.03 -9.56 18.06
C ILE A 212 6.56 -9.84 18.35
N ASP A 213 5.83 -10.40 17.39
CA ASP A 213 4.43 -10.81 17.55
C ASP A 213 4.10 -12.00 16.64
N ASN A 214 2.91 -12.59 16.80
CA ASN A 214 2.45 -13.74 16.02
C ASN A 214 1.21 -13.44 15.16
N LYS A 215 0.84 -12.18 14.99
CA LYS A 215 -0.38 -11.80 14.32
C LYS A 215 -0.45 -12.33 12.87
N TYR A 216 0.66 -12.28 12.15
CA TYR A 216 0.76 -12.73 10.76
C TYR A 216 1.33 -14.14 10.61
N ALA A 217 1.50 -14.90 11.70
CA ALA A 217 2.09 -16.25 11.69
C ALA A 217 1.35 -17.22 10.77
N TRP A 218 0.03 -17.05 10.58
CA TRP A 218 -0.75 -17.89 9.66
C TRP A 218 -0.19 -17.91 8.24
N PHE A 219 0.45 -16.84 7.77
CA PHE A 219 1.05 -16.78 6.44
C PHE A 219 2.40 -17.50 6.35
N LEU A 220 3.00 -17.84 7.48
CA LEU A 220 4.28 -18.55 7.57
C LEU A 220 4.11 -20.06 7.90
N GLY A 221 2.90 -20.51 8.24
CA GLY A 221 2.55 -21.90 8.49
C GLY A 221 2.28 -22.25 9.91
#